data_85f381b0e5f8e453719b2fcec0a655ab
#
_entry.id   85f381b0e5f8e453719b2fcec0a655ab
#
_cell.length_a   1.000
_cell.length_b   1.000
_cell.length_c   1.000
_cell.angle_alpha   90.00
_cell.angle_beta   90.00
_cell.angle_gamma   90.00
#
_symmetry.space_group_name_H-M   'P 1'
#
loop_
_entity.id
_entity.type
_entity.pdbx_description
1 polymer ?
#
loop_
_entity_poly.entity_id
_entity_poly.type
_entity_poly.pdbx_seq_one_letter_code
_entity_poly.pdbx_strand_id
1 'polypeptide(L)'
;MKNKIFTVYFDEAGRWPLAGPLFVWLICPIKKLSKKELLPFCDSKQISGKKREELFSYAENLKSEWKIIPSLARMTAAEIDKYWMSNSLHLAILRWLIQIFSGLFPKIKIKNELPNPLSTKVESNLSYSDVLNYFTKLYTGWIQVKLVMDWNRDFGLKKMFPFWQVETVISWDAKVKEIWMASIIAKVSRDRIMESLPKKYAKYDFEKHKWYGTKEHIDLIKKYWPCNIHRKLFLKWDFPNHKFSKTLPKKF
;
A
#
# COMPACT_ATOMS: atom_id res chain seq x y z
N MET A 1 13.02 0.33 -30.75
CA MET A 1 12.86 1.30 -29.65
C MET A 1 13.52 0.70 -28.42
N LYS A 2 14.36 1.44 -27.68
CA LYS A 2 14.96 0.92 -26.44
C LYS A 2 13.85 0.67 -25.42
N ASN A 3 13.78 -0.54 -24.86
CA ASN A 3 12.84 -0.87 -23.79
C ASN A 3 13.05 0.08 -22.61
N LYS A 4 12.04 0.89 -22.28
CA LYS A 4 12.11 1.81 -21.16
C LYS A 4 11.79 1.04 -19.89
N ILE A 5 12.73 1.00 -18.95
CA ILE A 5 12.53 0.42 -17.62
C ILE A 5 11.98 1.50 -16.70
N PHE A 6 10.82 1.25 -16.09
CA PHE A 6 10.25 2.10 -15.05
C PHE A 6 10.65 1.54 -13.70
N THR A 7 11.45 2.29 -12.96
CA THR A 7 11.77 1.93 -11.57
C THR A 7 10.69 2.47 -10.65
N VAL A 8 10.14 1.60 -9.84
CA VAL A 8 9.07 1.90 -8.91
C VAL A 8 9.55 1.59 -7.51
N TYR A 9 9.51 2.58 -6.66
CA TYR A 9 9.85 2.46 -5.25
C TYR A 9 8.58 2.37 -4.44
N PHE A 10 8.51 1.44 -3.49
CA PHE A 10 7.33 1.35 -2.66
C PHE A 10 7.63 1.03 -1.20
N ASP A 11 6.72 1.49 -0.36
CA ASP A 11 6.66 1.16 1.06
C ASP A 11 5.19 0.97 1.46
N GLU A 12 4.95 0.26 2.55
CA GLU A 12 3.63 0.06 3.08
C GLU A 12 3.49 0.59 4.50
N ALA A 13 2.28 0.97 4.85
CA ALA A 13 1.90 1.35 6.20
C ALA A 13 0.64 0.64 6.65
N GLY A 14 0.61 0.24 7.91
CA GLY A 14 -0.57 -0.40 8.48
C GLY A 14 -0.64 -1.90 8.26
N ARG A 15 0.46 -2.62 8.20
CA ARG A 15 0.48 -4.08 8.07
C ARG A 15 0.06 -4.80 9.35
N TRP A 16 0.57 -4.38 10.49
CA TRP A 16 0.41 -5.07 11.78
C TRP A 16 -0.75 -4.61 12.68
N PRO A 17 -1.39 -3.43 12.48
CA PRO A 17 -2.52 -3.02 13.29
C PRO A 17 -3.68 -4.03 13.27
N LEU A 18 -4.41 -4.13 14.38
CA LEU A 18 -5.61 -4.95 14.51
C LEU A 18 -6.81 -4.36 13.76
N ALA A 19 -6.74 -3.07 13.43
CA ALA A 19 -7.81 -2.37 12.74
C ALA A 19 -7.29 -1.46 11.63
N GLY A 20 -8.19 -1.09 10.73
CA GLY A 20 -7.93 -0.14 9.66
C GLY A 20 -7.29 -0.72 8.41
N PRO A 21 -7.14 0.12 7.39
CA PRO A 21 -6.63 -0.30 6.10
C PRO A 21 -5.12 -0.56 6.10
N LEU A 22 -4.69 -1.38 5.14
CA LEU A 22 -3.32 -1.42 4.65
C LEU A 22 -3.18 -0.35 3.57
N PHE A 23 -2.12 0.43 3.63
CA PHE A 23 -1.73 1.37 2.60
C PHE A 23 -0.45 0.90 1.94
N VAL A 24 -0.41 0.97 0.62
CA VAL A 24 0.79 0.75 -0.19
C VAL A 24 1.01 2.01 -1.01
N TRP A 25 2.15 2.63 -0.77
CA TRP A 25 2.57 3.80 -1.50
C TRP A 25 3.65 3.44 -2.48
N LEU A 26 3.47 3.90 -3.71
CA LEU A 26 4.40 3.65 -4.79
C LEU A 26 4.77 5.00 -5.42
N ILE A 27 6.04 5.13 -5.73
CA ILE A 27 6.59 6.30 -6.43
C ILE A 27 7.28 5.81 -7.68
N CYS A 28 6.87 6.33 -8.82
CA CYS A 28 7.55 6.13 -10.09
C CYS A 28 8.19 7.45 -10.54
N PRO A 29 9.51 7.63 -10.43
CA PRO A 29 10.19 8.74 -11.05
C PRO A 29 10.05 8.67 -12.59
N ILE A 30 9.51 9.71 -13.19
CA ILE A 30 9.38 9.83 -14.65
C ILE A 30 10.68 10.33 -15.25
N LYS A 31 11.36 11.17 -14.48
CA LYS A 31 12.69 11.72 -14.77
C LYS A 31 13.65 11.32 -13.64
N LYS A 32 14.93 11.20 -13.96
CA LYS A 32 15.96 10.97 -12.94
C LYS A 32 15.97 12.16 -11.98
N LEU A 33 15.70 11.91 -10.71
CA LEU A 33 15.80 12.92 -9.66
C LEU A 33 17.27 13.25 -9.39
N SER A 34 17.56 14.52 -9.22
CA SER A 34 18.90 14.99 -8.86
C SER A 34 19.21 14.69 -7.39
N LYS A 35 20.49 14.65 -7.03
CA LYS A 35 20.92 14.50 -5.64
C LYS A 35 20.32 15.59 -4.73
N LYS A 36 20.17 16.83 -5.24
CA LYS A 36 19.58 17.95 -4.50
C LYS A 36 18.10 17.72 -4.17
N GLU A 37 17.35 17.15 -5.10
CA GLU A 37 15.94 16.85 -4.90
C GLU A 37 15.71 15.70 -3.91
N LEU A 38 16.62 14.75 -3.89
CA LEU A 38 16.54 13.59 -3.00
C LEU A 38 17.12 13.86 -1.60
N LEU A 39 18.05 14.84 -1.48
CA LEU A 39 18.78 15.13 -0.24
C LEU A 39 17.88 15.30 0.99
N PRO A 40 16.72 15.99 0.92
CA PRO A 40 15.88 16.21 2.10
C PRO A 40 15.28 14.94 2.69
N PHE A 41 15.09 13.88 1.88
CA PHE A 41 14.44 12.67 2.34
C PHE A 41 15.36 11.82 3.21
N CYS A 42 14.81 11.35 4.32
CA CYS A 42 15.48 10.51 5.32
C CYS A 42 14.48 9.52 5.94
N ASP A 43 14.94 8.64 6.81
CA ASP A 43 14.06 7.66 7.47
C ASP A 43 12.92 8.37 8.21
N SER A 44 11.69 8.03 7.84
CA SER A 44 10.46 8.61 8.38
C SER A 44 10.29 8.42 9.89
N LYS A 45 10.96 7.43 10.47
CA LYS A 45 10.93 7.12 11.90
C LYS A 45 11.82 8.04 12.73
N GLN A 46 12.83 8.65 12.10
CA GLN A 46 13.83 9.50 12.77
C GLN A 46 13.47 10.99 12.78
N ILE A 47 12.36 11.38 12.15
CA ILE A 47 11.94 12.77 12.02
C ILE A 47 10.59 13.04 12.69
N SER A 48 10.38 14.30 13.10
CA SER A 48 9.13 14.75 13.70
C SER A 48 7.96 14.71 12.72
N GLY A 49 6.73 14.71 13.27
CA GLY A 49 5.51 14.81 12.46
C GLY A 49 5.51 16.05 11.55
N LYS A 50 5.90 17.22 12.11
CA LYS A 50 6.02 18.47 11.37
C LYS A 50 6.99 18.34 10.19
N LYS A 51 8.15 17.71 10.40
CA LYS A 51 9.12 17.52 9.34
C LYS A 51 8.61 16.56 8.25
N ARG A 52 7.85 15.52 8.63
CA ARG A 52 7.20 14.64 7.65
C ARG A 52 6.20 15.40 6.77
N GLU A 53 5.40 16.31 7.35
CA GLU A 53 4.44 17.14 6.60
C GLU A 53 5.15 18.08 5.61
N GLU A 54 6.26 18.69 6.01
CA GLU A 54 7.09 19.52 5.11
C GLU A 54 7.60 18.71 3.92
N LEU A 55 8.12 17.50 4.18
CA LEU A 55 8.64 16.61 3.13
C LEU A 55 7.53 16.02 2.26
N PHE A 56 6.35 15.79 2.82
CA PHE A 56 5.16 15.42 2.06
C PHE A 56 4.79 16.52 1.06
N SER A 57 4.73 17.79 1.53
CA SER A 57 4.44 18.94 0.67
C SER A 57 5.50 19.11 -0.43
N TYR A 58 6.76 18.85 -0.10
CA TYR A 58 7.84 18.87 -1.09
C TYR A 58 7.66 17.76 -2.16
N ALA A 59 7.27 16.56 -1.75
CA ALA A 59 6.97 15.48 -2.71
C ALA A 59 5.76 15.81 -3.62
N GLU A 60 4.73 16.49 -3.10
CA GLU A 60 3.61 16.99 -3.91
C GLU A 60 4.07 18.05 -4.93
N ASN A 61 5.07 18.88 -4.61
CA ASN A 61 5.68 19.80 -5.58
C ASN A 61 6.40 19.02 -6.69
N LEU A 62 7.18 17.99 -6.35
CA LEU A 62 7.83 17.14 -7.37
C LEU A 62 6.82 16.45 -8.29
N LYS A 63 5.65 16.08 -7.75
CA LYS A 63 4.52 15.55 -8.53
C LYS A 63 3.95 16.61 -9.47
N SER A 64 3.70 17.84 -8.99
CA SER A 64 3.16 18.93 -9.82
C SER A 64 4.10 19.31 -10.96
N GLU A 65 5.41 19.15 -10.78
CA GLU A 65 6.44 19.34 -11.79
C GLU A 65 6.62 18.14 -12.74
N TRP A 66 5.77 17.13 -12.67
CA TRP A 66 5.86 15.91 -13.47
C TRP A 66 7.23 15.21 -13.36
N LYS A 67 7.84 15.22 -12.17
CA LYS A 67 9.07 14.49 -11.87
C LYS A 67 8.82 13.10 -11.33
N ILE A 68 7.75 12.96 -10.55
CA ILE A 68 7.32 11.70 -9.98
C ILE A 68 5.82 11.46 -10.22
N ILE A 69 5.43 10.21 -10.27
CA ILE A 69 4.03 9.81 -10.14
C ILE A 69 3.91 9.06 -8.81
N PRO A 70 3.43 9.73 -7.76
CA PRO A 70 3.05 9.05 -6.53
C PRO A 70 1.66 8.45 -6.70
N SER A 71 1.44 7.29 -6.16
CA SER A 71 0.11 6.69 -6.10
C SER A 71 -0.08 5.92 -4.81
N LEU A 72 -1.33 5.89 -4.37
CA LEU A 72 -1.76 5.20 -3.16
C LEU A 72 -2.72 4.08 -3.51
N ALA A 73 -2.41 2.88 -3.10
CA ALA A 73 -3.39 1.82 -3.05
C ALA A 73 -3.78 1.53 -1.60
N ARG A 74 -5.07 1.36 -1.38
CA ARG A 74 -5.66 1.05 -0.07
C ARG A 74 -6.37 -0.28 -0.11
N MET A 75 -6.12 -1.12 0.89
CA MET A 75 -6.89 -2.33 1.15
C MET A 75 -7.62 -2.17 2.48
N THR A 76 -8.93 -2.31 2.46
CA THR A 76 -9.78 -2.21 3.66
C THR A 76 -9.58 -3.41 4.58
N ALA A 77 -10.02 -3.32 5.84
CA ALA A 77 -9.99 -4.44 6.77
C ALA A 77 -10.77 -5.66 6.22
N ALA A 78 -11.92 -5.44 5.59
CA ALA A 78 -12.71 -6.50 4.97
C ALA A 78 -11.98 -7.20 3.81
N GLU A 79 -11.26 -6.45 2.98
CA GLU A 79 -10.45 -7.03 1.90
C GLU A 79 -9.25 -7.80 2.46
N ILE A 80 -8.61 -7.31 3.52
CA ILE A 80 -7.53 -8.04 4.21
C ILE A 80 -8.05 -9.35 4.78
N ASP A 81 -9.24 -9.35 5.38
CA ASP A 81 -9.89 -10.55 5.88
C ASP A 81 -10.25 -11.53 4.76
N LYS A 82 -10.66 -11.02 3.58
CA LYS A 82 -11.00 -11.83 2.41
C LYS A 82 -9.77 -12.44 1.73
N TYR A 83 -8.73 -11.66 1.51
CA TYR A 83 -7.59 -12.03 0.65
C TYR A 83 -6.31 -12.39 1.42
N TRP A 84 -6.27 -12.21 2.73
CA TRP A 84 -5.08 -12.31 3.56
C TRP A 84 -4.05 -11.21 3.27
N MET A 85 -3.15 -10.99 4.21
CA MET A 85 -2.20 -9.86 4.14
C MET A 85 -1.32 -9.89 2.88
N SER A 86 -0.75 -11.05 2.53
CA SER A 86 0.13 -11.15 1.35
C SER A 86 -0.61 -10.86 0.06
N ASN A 87 -1.77 -11.48 -0.15
CA ASN A 87 -2.57 -11.24 -1.35
C ASN A 87 -3.13 -9.82 -1.39
N SER A 88 -3.44 -9.22 -0.24
CA SER A 88 -3.86 -7.81 -0.16
C SER A 88 -2.73 -6.88 -0.60
N LEU A 89 -1.49 -7.16 -0.22
CA LEU A 89 -0.32 -6.41 -0.69
C LEU A 89 -0.18 -6.53 -2.21
N HIS A 90 -0.28 -7.74 -2.75
CA HIS A 90 -0.23 -7.99 -4.20
C HIS A 90 -1.33 -7.23 -4.95
N LEU A 91 -2.57 -7.30 -4.48
CA LEU A 91 -3.70 -6.57 -5.08
C LEU A 91 -3.52 -5.06 -5.02
N ALA A 92 -2.97 -4.53 -3.92
CA ALA A 92 -2.66 -3.11 -3.80
C ALA A 92 -1.63 -2.68 -4.85
N ILE A 93 -0.55 -3.45 -5.03
CA ILE A 93 0.46 -3.19 -6.06
C ILE A 93 -0.15 -3.24 -7.46
N LEU A 94 -0.98 -4.25 -7.74
CA LEU A 94 -1.66 -4.39 -9.03
C LEU A 94 -2.59 -3.20 -9.33
N ARG A 95 -3.42 -2.80 -8.37
CA ARG A 95 -4.30 -1.62 -8.49
C ARG A 95 -3.52 -0.37 -8.84
N TRP A 96 -2.39 -0.19 -8.19
CA TRP A 96 -1.53 0.94 -8.43
C TRP A 96 -0.90 0.92 -9.84
N LEU A 97 -0.40 -0.24 -10.27
CA LEU A 97 0.18 -0.39 -11.62
C LEU A 97 -0.85 -0.02 -12.70
N ILE A 98 -2.10 -0.45 -12.52
CA ILE A 98 -3.20 -0.08 -13.41
C ILE A 98 -3.35 1.44 -13.48
N GLN A 99 -3.33 2.12 -12.34
CA GLN A 99 -3.47 3.59 -12.30
C GLN A 99 -2.35 4.30 -13.05
N ILE A 100 -1.10 3.90 -12.80
CA ILE A 100 0.04 4.53 -13.46
C ILE A 100 0.04 4.26 -14.95
N PHE A 101 -0.16 3.01 -15.35
CA PHE A 101 -0.12 2.69 -16.78
C PHE A 101 -1.28 3.29 -17.55
N SER A 102 -2.47 3.39 -16.97
CA SER A 102 -3.57 4.13 -17.59
C SER A 102 -3.28 5.62 -17.74
N GLY A 103 -2.58 6.22 -16.77
CA GLY A 103 -2.16 7.62 -16.85
C GLY A 103 -1.02 7.88 -17.83
N LEU A 104 -0.03 6.97 -17.88
CA LEU A 104 1.12 7.09 -18.79
C LEU A 104 0.79 6.73 -20.24
N PHE A 105 -0.18 5.85 -20.45
CA PHE A 105 -0.56 5.32 -21.76
C PHE A 105 -2.06 5.41 -22.00
N PRO A 106 -2.63 6.62 -22.14
CA PRO A 106 -4.09 6.83 -22.26
C PRO A 106 -4.70 6.15 -23.50
N LYS A 107 -3.89 5.79 -24.51
CA LYS A 107 -4.33 5.02 -25.68
C LYS A 107 -4.57 3.53 -25.37
N ILE A 108 -4.03 3.02 -24.27
CA ILE A 108 -4.34 1.68 -23.78
C ILE A 108 -5.69 1.79 -23.05
N LYS A 109 -6.78 1.61 -23.79
CA LYS A 109 -8.12 1.54 -23.19
C LYS A 109 -8.17 0.31 -22.28
N ILE A 110 -8.00 0.54 -20.98
CA ILE A 110 -8.41 -0.43 -19.98
C ILE A 110 -9.93 -0.47 -20.10
N LYS A 111 -10.49 -1.58 -20.60
CA LYS A 111 -11.94 -1.75 -20.57
C LYS A 111 -12.42 -1.45 -19.17
N ASN A 112 -13.53 -0.72 -19.04
CA ASN A 112 -14.10 -0.18 -17.79
C ASN A 112 -14.48 -1.25 -16.73
N GLU A 113 -13.96 -2.46 -16.85
CA GLU A 113 -14.23 -3.60 -15.97
C GLU A 113 -13.33 -3.64 -14.72
N LEU A 114 -12.27 -2.79 -14.65
CA LEU A 114 -11.48 -2.69 -13.44
C LEU A 114 -12.12 -1.64 -12.51
N PRO A 115 -12.43 -2.01 -11.27
CA PRO A 115 -13.05 -1.09 -10.33
C PRO A 115 -12.15 0.12 -10.13
N ASN A 116 -12.75 1.31 -10.11
CA ASN A 116 -12.06 2.54 -9.78
C ASN A 116 -11.38 2.35 -8.40
N PRO A 117 -10.05 2.36 -8.33
CA PRO A 117 -9.34 2.11 -7.08
C PRO A 117 -9.61 3.19 -6.01
N LEU A 118 -10.19 4.33 -6.41
CA LEU A 118 -10.62 5.39 -5.50
C LEU A 118 -12.10 5.25 -5.09
N SER A 119 -12.88 4.36 -5.71
CA SER A 119 -14.25 4.14 -5.29
C SER A 119 -14.31 3.39 -3.96
N THR A 120 -15.10 3.87 -3.03
CA THR A 120 -15.37 3.21 -1.75
C THR A 120 -16.21 1.93 -1.93
N LYS A 121 -16.80 1.72 -3.10
CA LYS A 121 -17.51 0.50 -3.50
C LYS A 121 -16.64 -0.30 -4.45
N VAL A 122 -15.81 -1.19 -3.90
CA VAL A 122 -15.09 -2.18 -4.68
C VAL A 122 -15.97 -3.43 -4.79
N GLU A 123 -16.93 -3.39 -5.66
CA GLU A 123 -17.54 -4.59 -6.22
C GLU A 123 -16.66 -5.07 -7.38
N SER A 124 -15.50 -5.64 -7.08
CA SER A 124 -14.72 -6.29 -8.11
C SER A 124 -14.94 -7.79 -8.06
N ASN A 125 -15.71 -8.29 -8.98
CA ASN A 125 -15.76 -9.72 -9.32
C ASN A 125 -14.49 -10.20 -10.04
N LEU A 126 -13.47 -9.35 -10.18
CA LEU A 126 -12.21 -9.71 -10.80
C LEU A 126 -11.42 -10.62 -9.85
N SER A 127 -11.19 -11.83 -10.30
CA SER A 127 -10.31 -12.75 -9.60
C SER A 127 -8.86 -12.28 -9.71
N TYR A 128 -8.02 -12.75 -8.80
CA TYR A 128 -6.57 -12.52 -8.86
C TYR A 128 -5.97 -12.96 -10.23
N SER A 129 -6.45 -14.05 -10.79
CA SER A 129 -6.05 -14.56 -12.10
C SER A 129 -6.45 -13.62 -13.25
N ASP A 130 -7.60 -12.94 -13.17
CA ASP A 130 -8.04 -12.02 -14.22
C ASP A 130 -7.13 -10.80 -14.29
N VAL A 131 -6.76 -10.26 -13.13
CA VAL A 131 -5.84 -9.13 -13.02
C VAL A 131 -4.45 -9.52 -13.53
N LEU A 132 -3.96 -10.69 -13.15
CA LEU A 132 -2.67 -11.21 -13.61
C LEU A 132 -2.66 -11.44 -15.13
N ASN A 133 -3.70 -12.08 -15.68
CA ASN A 133 -3.86 -12.31 -17.13
C ASN A 133 -3.95 -10.99 -17.90
N TYR A 134 -4.60 -9.97 -17.33
CA TYR A 134 -4.65 -8.65 -17.91
C TYR A 134 -3.24 -8.04 -18.03
N PHE A 135 -2.46 -8.08 -16.93
CA PHE A 135 -1.07 -7.61 -16.96
C PHE A 135 -0.19 -8.41 -17.91
N THR A 136 -0.35 -9.72 -17.97
CA THR A 136 0.38 -10.56 -18.92
C THR A 136 0.08 -10.16 -20.37
N LYS A 137 -1.18 -9.84 -20.71
CA LYS A 137 -1.59 -9.35 -22.03
C LYS A 137 -1.05 -7.96 -22.36
N LEU A 138 -1.01 -7.04 -21.37
CA LEU A 138 -0.40 -5.72 -21.55
C LEU A 138 1.11 -5.81 -21.72
N TYR A 139 1.71 -6.84 -21.14
CA TYR A 139 3.15 -7.01 -21.00
C TYR A 139 3.85 -7.55 -22.25
N THR A 140 3.15 -7.82 -23.32
CA THR A 140 3.75 -8.37 -24.56
C THR A 140 4.84 -7.45 -25.16
N GLY A 141 5.89 -7.18 -24.39
CA GLY A 141 7.21 -6.82 -24.89
C GLY A 141 7.64 -5.35 -24.77
N TRP A 142 6.83 -4.40 -24.28
CA TRP A 142 7.18 -2.96 -24.41
C TRP A 142 7.51 -2.23 -23.11
N ILE A 143 7.02 -2.72 -21.96
CA ILE A 143 7.19 -2.04 -20.66
C ILE A 143 7.87 -2.98 -19.68
N GLN A 144 9.07 -2.60 -19.23
CA GLN A 144 9.75 -3.28 -18.14
C GLN A 144 9.59 -2.50 -16.85
N VAL A 145 9.27 -3.19 -15.75
CA VAL A 145 9.15 -2.59 -14.43
C VAL A 145 10.20 -3.19 -13.50
N LYS A 146 10.89 -2.31 -12.79
CA LYS A 146 11.74 -2.66 -11.66
C LYS A 146 11.06 -2.21 -10.39
N LEU A 147 10.64 -3.15 -9.53
CA LEU A 147 10.09 -2.87 -8.20
C LEU A 147 11.24 -2.84 -7.18
N VAL A 148 11.34 -1.79 -6.41
CA VAL A 148 12.34 -1.64 -5.36
C VAL A 148 11.62 -1.39 -4.04
N MET A 149 11.92 -2.22 -3.02
CA MET A 149 11.22 -2.19 -1.75
C MET A 149 12.18 -2.32 -0.56
N ASP A 150 11.84 -1.69 0.57
CA ASP A 150 12.57 -1.81 1.83
C ASP A 150 12.10 -3.04 2.61
N TRP A 151 12.61 -4.23 2.24
CA TRP A 151 12.26 -5.47 2.93
C TRP A 151 13.32 -6.55 2.77
N ASN A 152 13.37 -7.45 3.75
CA ASN A 152 14.20 -8.65 3.70
C ASN A 152 13.52 -9.82 2.96
N ARG A 153 12.30 -9.66 2.49
CA ARG A 153 11.51 -10.69 1.76
C ARG A 153 10.70 -10.02 0.66
N ASP A 154 10.62 -10.69 -0.47
CA ASP A 154 9.88 -10.22 -1.65
C ASP A 154 8.37 -10.52 -1.62
N PHE A 155 7.85 -11.11 -0.55
CA PHE A 155 6.44 -11.52 -0.38
C PHE A 155 5.86 -12.35 -1.54
N GLY A 156 6.71 -13.04 -2.29
CA GLY A 156 6.31 -13.79 -3.47
C GLY A 156 6.10 -12.93 -4.72
N LEU A 157 6.51 -11.65 -4.70
CA LEU A 157 6.39 -10.76 -5.86
C LEU A 157 7.20 -11.25 -7.06
N LYS A 158 8.38 -11.85 -6.84
CA LYS A 158 9.15 -12.47 -7.93
C LYS A 158 8.39 -13.59 -8.63
N LYS A 159 7.68 -14.40 -7.85
CA LYS A 159 6.83 -15.47 -8.40
C LYS A 159 5.61 -14.91 -9.11
N MET A 160 5.02 -13.85 -8.58
CA MET A 160 3.85 -13.20 -9.13
C MET A 160 4.15 -12.42 -10.42
N PHE A 161 5.29 -11.77 -10.47
CA PHE A 161 5.73 -10.93 -11.58
C PHE A 161 7.04 -11.46 -12.18
N PRO A 162 7.03 -12.66 -12.79
CA PRO A 162 8.27 -13.32 -13.27
C PRO A 162 8.99 -12.52 -14.37
N PHE A 163 8.29 -11.57 -15.01
CA PHE A 163 8.83 -10.71 -16.06
C PHE A 163 9.41 -9.39 -15.53
N TRP A 164 9.25 -9.10 -14.24
CA TRP A 164 9.72 -7.86 -13.63
C TRP A 164 10.95 -8.10 -12.77
N GLN A 165 11.75 -7.07 -12.67
CA GLN A 165 12.83 -7.06 -11.71
C GLN A 165 12.27 -6.68 -10.34
N VAL A 166 12.38 -7.56 -9.35
CA VAL A 166 11.99 -7.28 -7.97
C VAL A 166 13.26 -7.26 -7.12
N GLU A 167 13.57 -6.11 -6.57
CA GLU A 167 14.73 -5.87 -5.73
C GLU A 167 14.26 -5.53 -4.31
N THR A 168 14.80 -6.26 -3.35
CA THR A 168 14.61 -5.97 -1.93
C THR A 168 15.86 -5.31 -1.40
N VAL A 169 15.72 -4.19 -0.72
CA VAL A 169 16.82 -3.45 -0.11
C VAL A 169 16.68 -3.57 1.40
N ILE A 170 17.71 -4.05 2.07
CA ILE A 170 17.69 -4.16 3.54
C ILE A 170 18.01 -2.80 4.14
N SER A 171 17.14 -2.34 5.01
CA SER A 171 16.95 -0.95 5.45
C SER A 171 18.14 -0.21 6.05
N TRP A 172 19.11 -0.88 6.62
CA TRP A 172 20.18 -0.20 7.36
C TRP A 172 21.26 0.40 6.46
N ASP A 173 21.43 -0.12 5.25
CA ASP A 173 22.36 0.41 4.24
C ASP A 173 21.65 1.15 3.11
N ALA A 174 20.35 1.31 3.20
CA ALA A 174 19.53 1.82 2.12
C ALA A 174 19.72 3.32 1.90
N LYS A 175 20.70 3.65 1.12
CA LYS A 175 20.93 4.98 0.54
C LYS A 175 19.89 5.34 -0.55
N VAL A 176 18.76 4.60 -0.62
CA VAL A 176 17.72 4.78 -1.65
C VAL A 176 16.70 5.79 -1.13
N LYS A 177 16.94 7.03 -1.41
CA LYS A 177 16.13 8.17 -0.96
C LYS A 177 14.68 8.13 -1.45
N GLU A 178 14.44 7.51 -2.58
CA GLU A 178 13.12 7.33 -3.16
C GLU A 178 12.24 6.41 -2.30
N ILE A 179 12.81 5.40 -1.64
CA ILE A 179 12.08 4.57 -0.66
C ILE A 179 11.71 5.42 0.56
N TRP A 180 12.60 6.25 1.06
CA TRP A 180 12.29 7.15 2.16
C TRP A 180 11.20 8.16 1.80
N MET A 181 11.21 8.67 0.57
CA MET A 181 10.12 9.49 0.06
C MET A 181 8.79 8.72 0.09
N ALA A 182 8.76 7.48 -0.41
CA ALA A 182 7.57 6.64 -0.37
C ALA A 182 7.09 6.41 1.08
N SER A 183 8.00 6.11 1.99
CA SER A 183 7.72 5.89 3.42
C SER A 183 7.11 7.13 4.08
N ILE A 184 7.67 8.32 3.83
CA ILE A 184 7.15 9.59 4.38
C ILE A 184 5.74 9.84 3.88
N ILE A 185 5.50 9.68 2.57
CA ILE A 185 4.19 9.87 1.97
C ILE A 185 3.19 8.85 2.54
N ALA A 186 3.58 7.59 2.65
CA ALA A 186 2.77 6.53 3.25
C ALA A 186 2.37 6.88 4.69
N LYS A 187 3.32 7.30 5.48
CA LYS A 187 3.12 7.61 6.90
C LYS A 187 2.19 8.80 7.10
N VAL A 188 2.43 9.92 6.40
CA VAL A 188 1.61 11.12 6.50
C VAL A 188 0.18 10.84 6.05
N SER A 189 0.01 10.18 4.90
CA SER A 189 -1.32 9.88 4.38
C SER A 189 -2.10 8.94 5.29
N ARG A 190 -1.42 7.94 5.87
CA ARG A 190 -2.04 7.05 6.86
C ARG A 190 -2.47 7.83 8.09
N ASP A 191 -1.59 8.64 8.65
CA ASP A 191 -1.86 9.38 9.88
C ASP A 191 -3.05 10.35 9.68
N ARG A 192 -3.12 11.08 8.56
CA ARG A 192 -4.27 11.95 8.20
C ARG A 192 -5.60 11.18 8.14
N ILE A 193 -5.60 10.00 7.53
CA ILE A 193 -6.81 9.16 7.46
C ILE A 193 -7.20 8.65 8.84
N MET A 194 -6.22 8.29 9.66
CA MET A 194 -6.49 7.83 11.02
C MET A 194 -7.06 8.94 11.90
N GLU A 195 -6.62 10.17 11.73
CA GLU A 195 -7.15 11.35 12.42
C GLU A 195 -8.58 11.71 11.97
N SER A 196 -8.93 11.42 10.72
CA SER A 196 -10.28 11.69 10.19
C SER A 196 -11.36 10.69 10.63
N LEU A 197 -10.96 9.51 11.14
CA LEU A 197 -11.89 8.42 11.50
C LEU A 197 -12.42 8.43 12.95
N PRO A 198 -11.88 9.18 13.91
CA PRO A 198 -12.12 8.95 15.34
C PRO A 198 -13.56 9.12 15.80
N LYS A 199 -14.29 10.11 15.29
CA LYS A 199 -15.63 10.45 15.80
C LYS A 199 -16.60 9.28 15.81
N LYS A 200 -16.57 8.43 14.78
CA LYS A 200 -17.44 7.25 14.68
C LYS A 200 -17.01 6.11 15.60
N TYR A 201 -15.73 6.05 15.96
CA TYR A 201 -15.13 4.93 16.69
C TYR A 201 -14.43 5.37 17.99
N ALA A 202 -14.81 6.53 18.55
CA ALA A 202 -14.19 7.12 19.73
C ALA A 202 -14.03 6.15 20.91
N LYS A 203 -14.99 5.21 21.06
CA LYS A 203 -14.97 4.22 22.14
C LYS A 203 -13.76 3.26 22.13
N TYR A 204 -12.99 3.22 21.03
CA TYR A 204 -11.80 2.36 20.91
C TYR A 204 -10.49 3.12 21.11
N ASP A 205 -10.49 4.43 21.36
CA ASP A 205 -9.30 5.25 21.61
C ASP A 205 -8.17 5.08 20.58
N PHE A 206 -8.55 4.93 19.29
CA PHE A 206 -7.60 4.66 18.20
C PHE A 206 -6.46 5.68 18.08
N GLU A 207 -6.65 6.87 18.58
CA GLU A 207 -5.62 7.92 18.59
C GLU A 207 -4.43 7.58 19.49
N LYS A 208 -4.69 6.90 20.63
CA LYS A 208 -3.65 6.55 21.59
C LYS A 208 -2.73 5.44 21.09
N HIS A 209 -3.30 4.34 20.65
CA HIS A 209 -2.54 3.13 20.29
C HIS A 209 -2.33 2.96 18.78
N LYS A 210 -2.74 3.96 17.96
CA LYS A 210 -2.56 3.98 16.50
C LYS A 210 -3.02 2.67 15.83
N TRP A 211 -4.07 2.04 16.42
CA TRP A 211 -4.75 0.82 15.94
C TRP A 211 -3.96 -0.47 16.12
N TYR A 212 -2.79 -0.42 16.75
CA TYR A 212 -1.99 -1.59 17.06
C TYR A 212 -2.61 -2.41 18.21
N GLY A 213 -2.24 -3.70 18.30
CA GLY A 213 -2.71 -4.64 19.31
C GLY A 213 -2.06 -4.43 20.69
N THR A 214 -2.16 -3.22 21.23
CA THR A 214 -1.79 -2.96 22.61
C THR A 214 -2.79 -3.60 23.57
N LYS A 215 -2.39 -3.83 24.82
CA LYS A 215 -3.29 -4.35 25.85
C LYS A 215 -4.56 -3.51 25.96
N GLU A 216 -4.40 -2.18 25.97
CA GLU A 216 -5.54 -1.23 26.02
C GLU A 216 -6.51 -1.44 24.85
N HIS A 217 -6.01 -1.57 23.61
CA HIS A 217 -6.86 -1.81 22.45
C HIS A 217 -7.60 -3.15 22.54
N ILE A 218 -6.92 -4.21 22.97
CA ILE A 218 -7.51 -5.55 23.14
C ILE A 218 -8.60 -5.49 24.23
N ASP A 219 -8.37 -4.80 25.35
CA ASP A 219 -9.36 -4.66 26.42
C ASP A 219 -10.60 -3.86 25.95
N LEU A 220 -10.40 -2.80 25.14
CA LEU A 220 -11.50 -2.06 24.53
C LEU A 220 -12.27 -2.91 23.51
N ILE A 221 -11.59 -3.75 22.72
CA ILE A 221 -12.26 -4.69 21.83
C ILE A 221 -13.07 -5.73 22.62
N LYS A 222 -12.56 -6.25 23.73
CA LYS A 222 -13.32 -7.15 24.62
C LYS A 222 -14.56 -6.48 25.18
N LYS A 223 -14.43 -5.21 25.60
CA LYS A 223 -15.53 -4.43 26.17
C LYS A 223 -16.62 -4.07 25.16
N TYR A 224 -16.25 -3.65 23.96
CA TYR A 224 -17.17 -3.05 22.99
C TYR A 224 -17.41 -3.90 21.75
N TRP A 225 -16.80 -5.07 21.65
CA TRP A 225 -16.76 -5.96 20.50
C TRP A 225 -16.05 -5.36 19.27
N PRO A 226 -15.55 -6.17 18.33
CA PRO A 226 -14.93 -5.66 17.13
C PRO A 226 -15.93 -4.90 16.24
N CYS A 227 -15.57 -3.73 15.76
CA CYS A 227 -16.32 -3.01 14.74
C CYS A 227 -15.88 -3.39 13.33
N ASN A 228 -16.55 -2.84 12.31
CA ASN A 228 -16.34 -3.19 10.90
C ASN A 228 -14.96 -2.83 10.33
N ILE A 229 -14.19 -2.01 11.03
CA ILE A 229 -12.81 -1.68 10.61
C ILE A 229 -11.76 -2.54 11.30
N HIS A 230 -12.13 -3.42 12.23
CA HIS A 230 -11.21 -4.41 12.78
C HIS A 230 -10.98 -5.55 11.79
N ARG A 231 -9.75 -6.05 11.79
CA ARG A 231 -9.33 -7.17 10.95
C ARG A 231 -9.59 -8.46 11.70
N LYS A 232 -10.67 -9.14 11.35
CA LYS A 232 -11.13 -10.37 12.02
C LYS A 232 -10.08 -11.47 12.03
N LEU A 233 -9.27 -11.55 10.97
CA LEU A 233 -8.17 -12.51 10.89
C LEU A 233 -7.14 -12.32 12.01
N PHE A 234 -6.89 -11.09 12.41
CA PHE A 234 -5.88 -10.77 13.42
C PHE A 234 -6.39 -10.97 14.84
N LEU A 235 -7.72 -10.93 15.02
CA LEU A 235 -8.37 -11.08 16.31
C LEU A 235 -8.63 -12.54 16.72
N LYS A 236 -8.41 -13.51 15.85
CA LYS A 236 -8.70 -14.93 16.14
C LYS A 236 -7.99 -15.49 17.37
N TRP A 237 -6.78 -15.03 17.63
CA TRP A 237 -5.97 -15.48 18.75
C TRP A 237 -6.47 -14.96 20.10
N ASP A 238 -6.99 -13.71 20.10
CA ASP A 238 -7.51 -13.05 21.30
C ASP A 238 -8.97 -13.42 21.59
N PHE A 239 -9.66 -13.98 20.58
CA PHE A 239 -11.09 -14.34 20.65
C PHE A 239 -11.35 -15.74 20.07
N PRO A 240 -10.76 -16.82 20.63
CA PRO A 240 -10.81 -18.16 20.04
C PRO A 240 -12.22 -18.74 19.93
N ASN A 241 -13.12 -18.35 20.83
CA ASN A 241 -14.51 -18.84 20.87
C ASN A 241 -15.47 -18.00 20.03
N HIS A 242 -15.02 -16.94 19.40
CA HIS A 242 -15.88 -16.09 18.59
C HIS A 242 -15.95 -16.61 17.14
N LYS A 243 -17.13 -17.02 16.72
CA LYS A 243 -17.41 -17.40 15.33
C LYS A 243 -17.43 -16.15 14.45
N PHE A 244 -16.26 -15.60 14.12
CA PHE A 244 -16.14 -14.70 12.98
C PHE A 244 -16.58 -15.50 11.74
N SER A 245 -17.64 -15.06 11.08
CA SER A 245 -18.39 -15.79 10.04
C SER A 245 -17.54 -16.76 9.18
N LYS A 246 -18.11 -17.92 8.84
CA LYS A 246 -17.50 -19.08 8.20
C LYS A 246 -16.88 -18.86 6.79
N THR A 247 -16.77 -17.63 6.33
CA THR A 247 -16.31 -17.26 4.98
C THR A 247 -14.83 -16.87 4.91
N LEU A 248 -13.97 -17.60 5.62
CA LEU A 248 -12.53 -17.40 5.43
C LEU A 248 -12.04 -18.28 4.29
N PRO A 249 -11.38 -17.72 3.27
CA PRO A 249 -10.81 -18.52 2.19
C PRO A 249 -9.78 -19.51 2.75
N LYS A 250 -9.75 -20.71 2.17
CA LYS A 250 -8.70 -21.69 2.46
C LYS A 250 -7.35 -21.10 2.08
N LYS A 251 -6.31 -21.40 2.86
CA LYS A 251 -4.92 -21.09 2.49
C LYS A 251 -4.63 -21.71 1.12
N PHE A 252 -4.17 -20.90 0.19
CA PHE A 252 -3.52 -21.39 -1.04
C PHE A 252 -2.02 -21.51 -0.81
#